data_e339e0aa83d2c82470e741c4e62bb182
#
_entry.id   e339e0aa83d2c82470e741c4e62bb182
#
_cell.length_a   1.000
_cell.length_b   1.000
_cell.length_c   1.000
_cell.angle_alpha   90.00
_cell.angle_beta   90.00
_cell.angle_gamma   90.00
#
_symmetry.space_group_name_H-M   'P 1'
#
loop_
_entity.id
_entity.type
_entity.pdbx_description
1 polymer ?
#
loop_
_entity_poly.entity_id
_entity_poly.type
_entity_poly.pdbx_seq_one_letter_code
_entity_poly.pdbx_strand_id
1 'polypeptide(L)'
;MTNPEADRRTEYDRWLTSPGLSSLAVRWAMGTLGQWAVNTPLMRIPEHFDLKPDQRWLDIGCGRGALLRFIDSRVGFDRAPVGLDFSAAALQLAREDARDGVGPELAQGSATALPFEDESFHLVTCGYVVKHLTDTELDAMLVEVRRVLVGGGLALIWEFAPTGSAPLDAWNRFVLSPGVRDPQLRPVRTLLAHARAAGYEHVRNAQLRPFLLPPIPRASMLIGKAPEGWRPS
;
A
#
# COMPACT_ATOMS: atom_id res chain seq x y z
N MET A 1 29.29 -3.46 -3.98
CA MET A 1 28.33 -3.73 -2.92
C MET A 1 26.98 -3.95 -3.60
N THR A 2 26.33 -5.10 -3.42
CA THR A 2 24.99 -5.37 -3.95
C THR A 2 23.98 -4.48 -3.21
N ASN A 3 23.03 -3.92 -3.94
CA ASN A 3 21.93 -3.15 -3.34
C ASN A 3 20.85 -4.16 -2.91
N PRO A 4 20.62 -4.38 -1.60
CA PRO A 4 19.67 -5.39 -1.10
C PRO A 4 18.24 -5.19 -1.61
N GLU A 5 17.82 -3.95 -1.88
CA GLU A 5 16.51 -3.65 -2.45
C GLU A 5 16.42 -4.06 -3.92
N ALA A 6 17.47 -3.82 -4.70
CA ALA A 6 17.52 -4.23 -6.10
C ALA A 6 17.50 -5.77 -6.24
N ASP A 7 18.18 -6.49 -5.32
CA ASP A 7 18.18 -7.93 -5.30
C ASP A 7 16.79 -8.48 -4.94
N ARG A 8 16.12 -7.92 -3.91
CA ARG A 8 14.73 -8.27 -3.53
C ARG A 8 13.75 -8.03 -4.68
N ARG A 9 13.88 -6.89 -5.39
CA ARG A 9 13.06 -6.57 -6.55
C ARG A 9 13.21 -7.60 -7.66
N THR A 10 14.43 -7.93 -8.03
CA THR A 10 14.72 -8.90 -9.09
C THR A 10 14.18 -10.30 -8.76
N GLU A 11 14.28 -10.71 -7.50
CA GLU A 11 13.74 -11.97 -7.03
C GLU A 11 12.21 -11.98 -7.04
N TYR A 12 11.59 -10.90 -6.59
CA TYR A 12 10.13 -10.75 -6.61
C TYR A 12 9.57 -10.76 -8.04
N ASP A 13 10.19 -10.01 -8.97
CA ASP A 13 9.79 -9.98 -10.38
C ASP A 13 9.87 -11.36 -11.02
N ARG A 14 10.97 -12.09 -10.77
CA ARG A 14 11.16 -13.45 -11.29
C ARG A 14 10.11 -14.41 -10.72
N TRP A 15 9.82 -14.31 -9.43
CA TRP A 15 8.78 -15.11 -8.82
C TRP A 15 7.40 -14.75 -9.36
N LEU A 16 7.05 -13.46 -9.45
CA LEU A 16 5.75 -13.01 -9.93
C LEU A 16 5.46 -13.47 -11.35
N THR A 17 6.47 -13.52 -12.22
CA THR A 17 6.34 -13.96 -13.62
C THR A 17 6.46 -15.48 -13.80
N SER A 18 6.79 -16.24 -12.75
CA SER A 18 6.94 -17.69 -12.82
C SER A 18 5.58 -18.39 -13.11
N PRO A 19 5.59 -19.61 -13.69
CA PRO A 19 4.37 -20.39 -13.98
C PRO A 19 3.81 -21.11 -12.71
N GLY A 20 4.38 -20.89 -11.53
CA GLY A 20 4.00 -21.57 -10.30
C GLY A 20 2.57 -21.22 -9.82
N LEU A 21 1.91 -22.17 -9.12
CA LEU A 21 0.56 -21.98 -8.61
C LEU A 21 0.45 -20.78 -7.65
N SER A 22 1.48 -20.56 -6.82
CA SER A 22 1.51 -19.44 -5.87
C SER A 22 1.55 -18.08 -6.59
N SER A 23 2.37 -17.95 -7.64
CA SER A 23 2.46 -16.72 -8.43
C SER A 23 1.17 -16.48 -9.24
N LEU A 24 0.56 -17.54 -9.78
CA LEU A 24 -0.75 -17.46 -10.45
C LEU A 24 -1.84 -16.96 -9.49
N ALA A 25 -1.90 -17.53 -8.27
CA ALA A 25 -2.86 -17.13 -7.24
C ALA A 25 -2.68 -15.67 -6.83
N VAL A 26 -1.43 -15.22 -6.64
CA VAL A 26 -1.14 -13.82 -6.28
C VAL A 26 -1.44 -12.87 -7.44
N ARG A 27 -1.07 -13.21 -8.68
CA ARG A 27 -1.46 -12.43 -9.85
C ARG A 27 -2.98 -12.28 -9.98
N TRP A 28 -3.72 -13.36 -9.72
CA TRP A 28 -5.19 -13.30 -9.69
C TRP A 28 -5.69 -12.39 -8.56
N ALA A 29 -5.16 -12.55 -7.35
CA ALA A 29 -5.54 -11.73 -6.19
C ALA A 29 -5.23 -10.24 -6.37
N MET A 30 -4.17 -9.90 -7.11
CA MET A 30 -3.82 -8.51 -7.47
C MET A 30 -4.69 -7.94 -8.60
N GLY A 31 -5.39 -8.77 -9.36
CA GLY A 31 -6.29 -8.35 -10.43
C GLY A 31 -7.64 -7.84 -9.89
N THR A 32 -8.45 -7.22 -10.77
CA THR A 32 -9.72 -6.57 -10.37
C THR A 32 -10.67 -7.51 -9.63
N LEU A 33 -10.88 -8.73 -10.13
CA LEU A 33 -11.75 -9.71 -9.48
C LEU A 33 -11.18 -10.21 -8.15
N GLY A 34 -9.87 -10.43 -8.08
CA GLY A 34 -9.19 -10.82 -6.85
C GLY A 34 -9.25 -9.73 -5.80
N GLN A 35 -8.98 -8.49 -6.17
CA GLN A 35 -9.10 -7.34 -5.27
C GLN A 35 -10.53 -7.18 -4.74
N TRP A 36 -11.53 -7.35 -5.59
CA TRP A 36 -12.92 -7.31 -5.17
C TRP A 36 -13.24 -8.44 -4.17
N ALA A 37 -12.81 -9.66 -4.43
CA ALA A 37 -13.07 -10.80 -3.57
C ALA A 37 -12.33 -10.71 -2.21
N VAL A 38 -11.07 -10.20 -2.25
CA VAL A 38 -10.14 -10.19 -1.11
C VAL A 38 -10.21 -8.89 -0.32
N ASN A 39 -10.43 -7.76 -0.99
CA ASN A 39 -10.31 -6.41 -0.42
C ASN A 39 -11.64 -5.62 -0.42
N THR A 40 -12.79 -6.27 -0.49
CA THR A 40 -14.11 -5.59 -0.49
C THR A 40 -14.23 -4.42 0.51
N PRO A 41 -13.70 -4.48 1.76
CA PRO A 41 -13.71 -3.33 2.66
C PRO A 41 -12.91 -2.12 2.15
N LEU A 42 -11.85 -2.34 1.36
CA LEU A 42 -11.01 -1.28 0.80
C LEU A 42 -11.68 -0.61 -0.40
N MET A 43 -12.55 -1.34 -1.09
CA MET A 43 -13.38 -0.82 -2.18
C MET A 43 -14.41 0.22 -1.71
N ARG A 44 -14.59 0.38 -0.39
CA ARG A 44 -15.44 1.42 0.24
C ARG A 44 -14.66 2.65 0.72
N ILE A 45 -13.37 2.76 0.36
CA ILE A 45 -12.56 3.94 0.73
C ILE A 45 -13.26 5.26 0.35
N PRO A 46 -13.86 5.44 -0.85
CA PRO A 46 -14.56 6.66 -1.18
C PRO A 46 -15.72 7.01 -0.23
N GLU A 47 -16.39 6.00 0.32
CA GLU A 47 -17.48 6.18 1.27
C GLU A 47 -16.99 6.67 2.66
N HIS A 48 -15.70 6.44 2.97
CA HIS A 48 -15.10 6.78 4.27
C HIS A 48 -14.29 8.07 4.26
N PHE A 49 -13.87 8.55 3.10
CA PHE A 49 -12.88 9.64 2.96
C PHE A 49 -13.40 10.88 2.22
N ASP A 50 -14.65 10.93 1.79
CA ASP A 50 -15.20 12.08 1.04
C ASP A 50 -14.22 12.56 -0.06
N LEU A 51 -13.75 11.61 -0.89
CA LEU A 51 -12.79 11.89 -1.95
C LEU A 51 -13.41 12.79 -3.01
N LYS A 52 -12.66 13.84 -3.39
CA LYS A 52 -13.10 14.82 -4.37
C LYS A 52 -12.32 14.69 -5.67
N PRO A 53 -12.93 15.04 -6.83
CA PRO A 53 -12.27 14.92 -8.14
C PRO A 53 -10.97 15.74 -8.27
N ASP A 54 -10.88 16.88 -7.62
CA ASP A 54 -9.71 17.77 -7.64
C ASP A 54 -8.51 17.29 -6.80
N GLN A 55 -8.69 16.22 -6.01
CA GLN A 55 -7.66 15.69 -5.15
C GLN A 55 -6.69 14.80 -5.93
N ARG A 56 -5.39 14.90 -5.61
CA ARG A 56 -4.36 14.01 -6.15
C ARG A 56 -4.14 12.84 -5.20
N TRP A 57 -4.16 11.64 -5.75
CA TRP A 57 -3.99 10.40 -5.00
C TRP A 57 -2.79 9.59 -5.50
N LEU A 58 -1.98 9.11 -4.54
CA LEU A 58 -0.88 8.17 -4.74
C LEU A 58 -1.19 6.83 -4.07
N ASP A 59 -0.99 5.72 -4.77
CA ASP A 59 -1.03 4.36 -4.19
C ASP A 59 0.37 3.74 -4.24
N ILE A 60 0.96 3.50 -3.07
CA ILE A 60 2.30 2.91 -2.92
C ILE A 60 2.17 1.38 -2.85
N GLY A 61 2.90 0.68 -3.73
CA GLY A 61 2.74 -0.75 -3.93
C GLY A 61 1.46 -1.07 -4.68
N CYS A 62 1.17 -0.32 -5.73
CA CYS A 62 -0.09 -0.37 -6.47
C CYS A 62 -0.31 -1.72 -7.19
N GLY A 63 0.72 -2.56 -7.33
CA GLY A 63 0.65 -3.84 -8.01
C GLY A 63 0.09 -3.70 -9.44
N ARG A 64 -1.04 -4.37 -9.72
CA ARG A 64 -1.75 -4.27 -11.00
C ARG A 64 -2.66 -3.04 -11.12
N GLY A 65 -2.64 -2.11 -10.17
CA GLY A 65 -3.43 -0.87 -10.20
C GLY A 65 -4.96 -1.08 -10.09
N ALA A 66 -5.41 -2.23 -9.60
CA ALA A 66 -6.83 -2.56 -9.53
C ALA A 66 -7.60 -1.64 -8.57
N LEU A 67 -6.99 -1.29 -7.42
CA LEU A 67 -7.58 -0.35 -6.46
C LEU A 67 -7.72 1.05 -7.08
N LEU A 68 -6.68 1.52 -7.76
CA LEU A 68 -6.67 2.82 -8.44
C LEU A 68 -7.80 2.92 -9.46
N ARG A 69 -7.87 1.97 -10.39
CA ARG A 69 -8.94 1.95 -11.41
C ARG A 69 -10.34 1.88 -10.81
N PHE A 70 -10.51 1.08 -9.76
CA PHE A 70 -11.82 0.91 -9.14
C PHE A 70 -12.29 2.20 -8.46
N ILE A 71 -11.44 2.88 -7.69
CA ILE A 71 -11.80 4.11 -6.99
C ILE A 71 -11.95 5.27 -7.98
N ASP A 72 -11.05 5.37 -8.97
CA ASP A 72 -11.14 6.38 -10.03
C ASP A 72 -12.45 6.29 -10.79
N SER A 73 -12.91 5.09 -11.13
CA SER A 73 -14.21 4.89 -11.80
C SER A 73 -15.43 5.35 -10.97
N ARG A 74 -15.26 5.56 -9.67
CA ARG A 74 -16.31 6.01 -8.75
C ARG A 74 -16.24 7.50 -8.42
N VAL A 75 -15.03 8.02 -8.30
CA VAL A 75 -14.79 9.42 -7.95
C VAL A 75 -14.69 10.27 -9.20
N GLY A 76 -14.05 9.77 -10.26
CA GLY A 76 -13.80 10.52 -11.49
C GLY A 76 -12.81 11.65 -11.23
N PHE A 77 -11.56 11.30 -10.88
CA PHE A 77 -10.55 12.32 -10.59
C PHE A 77 -10.24 13.17 -11.83
N ASP A 78 -10.07 14.47 -11.65
CA ASP A 78 -9.68 15.43 -12.70
C ASP A 78 -8.30 15.10 -13.30
N ARG A 79 -7.44 14.49 -12.51
CA ARG A 79 -6.14 13.96 -12.92
C ARG A 79 -6.07 12.48 -12.55
N ALA A 80 -5.55 11.67 -13.47
CA ALA A 80 -5.36 10.25 -13.22
C ALA A 80 -4.61 10.01 -11.90
N PRO A 81 -5.10 9.08 -11.05
CA PRO A 81 -4.38 8.73 -9.83
C PRO A 81 -3.04 8.08 -10.16
N VAL A 82 -2.07 8.22 -9.27
CA VAL A 82 -0.71 7.75 -9.46
C VAL A 82 -0.49 6.44 -8.71
N GLY A 83 0.06 5.43 -9.40
CA GLY A 83 0.51 4.19 -8.80
C GLY A 83 2.04 4.09 -8.81
N LEU A 84 2.61 3.82 -7.65
CA LEU A 84 4.02 3.49 -7.51
C LEU A 84 4.18 2.02 -7.15
N ASP A 85 5.06 1.32 -7.84
CA ASP A 85 5.48 -0.03 -7.43
C ASP A 85 6.99 -0.20 -7.68
N PHE A 86 7.64 -1.01 -6.85
CA PHE A 86 9.05 -1.31 -7.06
C PHE A 86 9.24 -2.37 -8.16
N SER A 87 8.22 -3.20 -8.41
CA SER A 87 8.21 -4.30 -9.35
C SER A 87 7.87 -3.84 -10.77
N ALA A 88 8.83 -3.94 -11.69
CA ALA A 88 8.58 -3.69 -13.11
C ALA A 88 7.56 -4.68 -13.70
N ALA A 89 7.58 -5.93 -13.24
CA ALA A 89 6.65 -6.97 -13.68
C ALA A 89 5.21 -6.65 -13.24
N ALA A 90 5.00 -6.16 -12.01
CA ALA A 90 3.68 -5.73 -11.55
C ALA A 90 3.14 -4.55 -12.36
N LEU A 91 3.98 -3.55 -12.63
CA LEU A 91 3.62 -2.40 -13.47
C LEU A 91 3.33 -2.79 -14.93
N GLN A 92 4.04 -3.78 -15.46
CA GLN A 92 3.72 -4.33 -16.79
C GLN A 92 2.31 -4.93 -16.82
N LEU A 93 1.96 -5.75 -15.81
CA LEU A 93 0.60 -6.28 -15.67
C LEU A 93 -0.45 -5.17 -15.47
N ALA A 94 -0.09 -4.08 -14.77
CA ALA A 94 -0.99 -2.94 -14.59
C ALA A 94 -1.29 -2.23 -15.93
N ARG A 95 -0.29 -2.09 -16.81
CA ARG A 95 -0.46 -1.52 -18.16
C ARG A 95 -1.33 -2.43 -19.05
N GLU A 96 -1.13 -3.74 -18.94
CA GLU A 96 -1.93 -4.74 -19.67
C GLU A 96 -3.41 -4.74 -19.24
N ASP A 97 -3.67 -4.42 -17.96
CA ASP A 97 -5.03 -4.32 -17.42
C ASP A 97 -5.72 -2.98 -17.73
N ALA A 98 -4.98 -1.96 -18.15
CA ALA A 98 -5.53 -0.68 -18.58
C ALA A 98 -6.28 -0.88 -19.92
N ARG A 99 -7.56 -0.50 -19.95
CA ARG A 99 -8.38 -0.59 -21.17
C ARG A 99 -8.34 0.73 -21.93
N ASP A 100 -8.17 0.66 -23.22
CA ASP A 100 -8.25 1.81 -24.15
C ASP A 100 -7.30 2.96 -23.81
N GLY A 101 -6.17 2.65 -23.16
CA GLY A 101 -5.19 3.66 -22.76
C GLY A 101 -5.61 4.51 -21.55
N VAL A 102 -6.78 4.24 -20.95
CA VAL A 102 -7.26 4.92 -19.74
C VAL A 102 -6.89 4.11 -18.52
N GLY A 103 -6.08 4.69 -17.66
CA GLY A 103 -5.60 4.03 -16.43
C GLY A 103 -4.80 4.98 -15.56
N PRO A 104 -4.33 4.52 -14.40
CA PRO A 104 -3.50 5.31 -13.51
C PRO A 104 -2.16 5.68 -14.17
N GLU A 105 -1.58 6.79 -13.78
CA GLU A 105 -0.17 7.09 -14.04
C GLU A 105 0.70 6.10 -13.25
N LEU A 106 1.67 5.46 -13.89
CA LEU A 106 2.48 4.42 -13.26
C LEU A 106 3.95 4.81 -13.19
N ALA A 107 4.49 4.83 -11.99
CA ALA A 107 5.88 5.09 -11.69
C ALA A 107 6.56 3.86 -11.08
N GLN A 108 7.80 3.55 -11.50
CA GLN A 108 8.62 2.57 -10.81
C GLN A 108 9.50 3.26 -9.78
N GLY A 109 9.47 2.82 -8.52
CA GLY A 109 10.27 3.43 -7.47
C GLY A 109 10.21 2.69 -6.14
N SER A 110 11.04 3.14 -5.21
CA SER A 110 11.05 2.67 -3.83
C SER A 110 10.06 3.45 -2.97
N ALA A 111 9.40 2.77 -2.04
CA ALA A 111 8.58 3.42 -1.02
C ALA A 111 9.43 4.27 -0.05
N THR A 112 10.73 3.99 0.06
CA THR A 112 11.65 4.71 0.95
C THR A 112 12.33 5.92 0.30
N ALA A 113 12.06 6.16 -1.00
CA ALA A 113 12.58 7.31 -1.76
C ALA A 113 11.59 7.61 -2.90
N LEU A 114 10.51 8.33 -2.60
CA LEU A 114 9.43 8.61 -3.53
C LEU A 114 9.88 9.61 -4.60
N PRO A 115 9.74 9.30 -5.91
CA PRO A 115 10.17 10.18 -7.00
C PRO A 115 9.15 11.30 -7.29
N PHE A 116 8.62 11.92 -6.25
CA PHE A 116 7.60 12.96 -6.34
C PHE A 116 8.04 14.20 -5.55
N GLU A 117 7.54 15.35 -5.94
CA GLU A 117 7.75 16.62 -5.27
C GLU A 117 7.09 16.64 -3.88
N ASP A 118 7.58 17.50 -3.01
CA ASP A 118 6.96 17.80 -1.73
C ASP A 118 5.53 18.28 -1.93
N GLU A 119 4.64 17.95 -0.99
CA GLU A 119 3.26 18.46 -0.96
C GLU A 119 2.48 18.30 -2.27
N SER A 120 2.65 17.14 -2.93
CA SER A 120 2.03 16.86 -4.23
C SER A 120 0.78 15.99 -4.17
N PHE A 121 0.45 15.40 -3.02
CA PHE A 121 -0.69 14.49 -2.87
C PHE A 121 -1.58 14.83 -1.69
N HIS A 122 -2.89 14.72 -1.89
CA HIS A 122 -3.92 14.89 -0.85
C HIS A 122 -4.21 13.59 -0.11
N LEU A 123 -4.11 12.47 -0.83
CA LEU A 123 -4.28 11.13 -0.30
C LEU A 123 -3.10 10.24 -0.72
N VAL A 124 -2.58 9.48 0.24
CA VAL A 124 -1.66 8.37 -0.02
C VAL A 124 -2.27 7.09 0.52
N THR A 125 -2.27 6.03 -0.29
CA THR A 125 -2.61 4.69 0.16
C THR A 125 -1.39 3.78 0.06
N CYS A 126 -1.28 2.81 0.98
CA CYS A 126 -0.21 1.81 0.96
C CYS A 126 -0.75 0.50 1.56
N GLY A 127 -0.93 -0.49 0.72
CA GLY A 127 -1.50 -1.77 1.11
C GLY A 127 -0.57 -2.95 0.90
N TYR A 128 -0.35 -3.73 1.97
CA TYR A 128 0.44 -4.96 1.91
C TYR A 128 1.89 -4.79 1.45
N VAL A 129 2.47 -3.61 1.67
CA VAL A 129 3.87 -3.29 1.39
C VAL A 129 4.73 -3.40 2.64
N VAL A 130 4.19 -2.99 3.78
CA VAL A 130 4.93 -2.81 5.05
C VAL A 130 5.59 -4.10 5.53
N LYS A 131 5.04 -5.28 5.21
CA LYS A 131 5.65 -6.58 5.52
C LYS A 131 7.00 -6.83 4.82
N HIS A 132 7.27 -6.11 3.74
CA HIS A 132 8.52 -6.21 2.99
C HIS A 132 9.63 -5.31 3.55
N LEU A 133 9.30 -4.38 4.46
CA LEU A 133 10.18 -3.33 4.97
C LEU A 133 10.72 -3.70 6.36
N THR A 134 12.00 -3.48 6.58
CA THR A 134 12.60 -3.42 7.92
C THR A 134 12.04 -2.21 8.68
N ASP A 135 12.29 -2.12 9.99
CA ASP A 135 11.83 -0.96 10.77
C ASP A 135 12.45 0.35 10.27
N THR A 136 13.73 0.34 9.91
CA THR A 136 14.41 1.52 9.33
C THR A 136 13.80 1.92 7.98
N GLU A 137 13.47 0.95 7.12
CA GLU A 137 12.81 1.22 5.85
C GLU A 137 11.38 1.72 6.03
N LEU A 138 10.65 1.21 7.04
CA LEU A 138 9.33 1.71 7.40
C LEU A 138 9.40 3.17 7.86
N ASP A 139 10.37 3.52 8.71
CA ASP A 139 10.57 4.90 9.14
C ASP A 139 10.89 5.82 7.96
N ALA A 140 11.77 5.40 7.06
CA ALA A 140 12.09 6.16 5.83
C ALA A 140 10.85 6.34 4.94
N MET A 141 10.04 5.28 4.74
CA MET A 141 8.79 5.36 3.99
C MET A 141 7.82 6.37 4.62
N LEU A 142 7.66 6.36 5.94
CA LEU A 142 6.75 7.28 6.64
C LEU A 142 7.21 8.73 6.51
N VAL A 143 8.52 9.00 6.54
CA VAL A 143 9.09 10.33 6.29
C VAL A 143 8.78 10.79 4.85
N GLU A 144 8.99 9.93 3.87
CA GLU A 144 8.70 10.23 2.46
C GLU A 144 7.21 10.46 2.21
N VAL A 145 6.34 9.61 2.77
CA VAL A 145 4.88 9.80 2.69
C VAL A 145 4.47 11.16 3.30
N ARG A 146 5.06 11.54 4.45
CA ARG A 146 4.79 12.85 5.06
C ARG A 146 5.29 14.01 4.20
N ARG A 147 6.44 13.85 3.53
CA ARG A 147 7.01 14.85 2.63
C ARG A 147 6.08 15.13 1.44
N VAL A 148 5.59 14.09 0.78
CA VAL A 148 4.75 14.23 -0.41
C VAL A 148 3.30 14.61 -0.11
N LEU A 149 2.82 14.45 1.14
CA LEU A 149 1.48 14.89 1.54
C LEU A 149 1.42 16.41 1.65
N VAL A 150 0.35 16.99 1.09
CA VAL A 150 -0.01 18.39 1.33
C VAL A 150 -0.37 18.63 2.80
N GLY A 151 -0.35 19.87 3.27
CA GLY A 151 -0.91 20.22 4.57
C GLY A 151 -2.41 19.84 4.65
N GLY A 152 -2.80 19.08 5.68
CA GLY A 152 -4.14 18.50 5.80
C GLY A 152 -4.35 17.19 5.04
N GLY A 153 -3.35 16.73 4.30
CA GLY A 153 -3.40 15.46 3.57
C GLY A 153 -3.39 14.24 4.48
N LEU A 154 -3.92 13.13 3.97
CA LEU A 154 -4.11 11.89 4.72
C LEU A 154 -3.39 10.72 4.07
N ALA A 155 -2.89 9.78 4.89
CA ALA A 155 -2.44 8.49 4.39
C ALA A 155 -3.18 7.35 5.10
N LEU A 156 -3.61 6.35 4.32
CA LEU A 156 -4.18 5.10 4.81
C LEU A 156 -3.22 3.95 4.49
N ILE A 157 -2.69 3.33 5.53
CA ILE A 157 -1.73 2.23 5.43
C ILE A 157 -2.32 1.00 6.10
N TRP A 158 -2.24 -0.14 5.43
CA TRP A 158 -2.73 -1.41 5.99
C TRP A 158 -1.82 -2.58 5.62
N GLU A 159 -1.75 -3.54 6.54
CA GLU A 159 -0.96 -4.75 6.41
C GLU A 159 -1.63 -5.91 7.14
N PHE A 160 -1.18 -7.12 6.90
CA PHE A 160 -1.51 -8.27 7.74
C PHE A 160 -0.90 -8.11 9.12
N ALA A 161 -1.69 -8.41 10.15
CA ALA A 161 -1.25 -8.33 11.54
C ALA A 161 -1.05 -9.72 12.15
N PRO A 162 -0.18 -9.85 13.15
CA PRO A 162 -0.12 -11.06 13.94
C PRO A 162 -1.44 -11.30 14.69
N THR A 163 -1.82 -12.57 14.84
CA THR A 163 -3.03 -12.98 15.56
C THR A 163 -2.81 -13.02 17.07
N GLY A 164 -1.56 -13.09 17.52
CA GLY A 164 -1.16 -13.35 18.90
C GLY A 164 -1.13 -14.83 19.26
N SER A 165 -1.47 -15.73 18.32
CA SER A 165 -1.36 -17.19 18.46
C SER A 165 -0.16 -17.68 17.67
N ALA A 166 0.87 -18.20 18.35
CA ALA A 166 2.11 -18.63 17.68
C ALA A 166 1.88 -19.66 16.55
N PRO A 167 1.02 -20.69 16.67
CA PRO A 167 0.73 -21.61 15.58
C PRO A 167 0.05 -20.93 14.38
N LEU A 168 -0.92 -20.04 14.62
CA LEU A 168 -1.63 -19.32 13.57
C LEU A 168 -0.69 -18.31 12.89
N ASP A 169 0.17 -17.66 13.64
CA ASP A 169 1.14 -16.72 13.09
C ASP A 169 2.22 -17.42 12.26
N ALA A 170 2.61 -18.64 12.65
CA ALA A 170 3.49 -19.50 11.85
C ALA A 170 2.81 -19.90 10.54
N TRP A 171 1.55 -20.34 10.60
CA TRP A 171 0.75 -20.66 9.42
C TRP A 171 0.58 -19.44 8.49
N ASN A 172 0.22 -18.27 9.06
CA ASN A 172 0.06 -17.05 8.29
C ASN A 172 1.37 -16.64 7.61
N ARG A 173 2.51 -16.72 8.31
CA ARG A 173 3.83 -16.50 7.69
C ARG A 173 4.09 -17.45 6.53
N PHE A 174 3.79 -18.73 6.69
CA PHE A 174 3.94 -19.72 5.63
C PHE A 174 3.04 -19.38 4.41
N VAL A 175 1.79 -19.03 4.63
CA VAL A 175 0.84 -18.67 3.55
C VAL A 175 1.23 -17.35 2.86
N LEU A 176 1.81 -16.40 3.60
CA LEU A 176 2.20 -15.10 3.09
C LEU A 176 3.65 -15.07 2.53
N SER A 177 4.42 -16.15 2.75
CA SER A 177 5.81 -16.25 2.30
C SER A 177 6.02 -16.32 0.78
N PRO A 178 5.06 -16.73 -0.08
CA PRO A 178 5.29 -16.67 -1.52
C PRO A 178 5.65 -15.25 -1.98
N GLY A 179 6.87 -15.08 -2.52
CA GLY A 179 7.40 -13.79 -2.95
C GLY A 179 7.90 -12.85 -1.84
N VAL A 180 7.88 -13.28 -0.57
CA VAL A 180 8.38 -12.49 0.56
C VAL A 180 9.30 -13.34 1.43
N ARG A 181 10.58 -13.01 1.48
CA ARG A 181 11.48 -13.59 2.49
C ARG A 181 11.21 -12.91 3.82
N ASP A 182 10.89 -13.68 4.85
CA ASP A 182 10.70 -13.21 6.22
C ASP A 182 9.73 -12.01 6.35
N PRO A 183 8.40 -12.21 6.16
CA PRO A 183 7.43 -11.12 6.23
C PRO A 183 7.39 -10.50 7.64
N GLN A 184 7.60 -9.19 7.70
CA GLN A 184 7.62 -8.40 8.92
C GLN A 184 6.19 -8.05 9.37
N LEU A 185 5.50 -9.00 10.04
CA LEU A 185 4.14 -8.78 10.55
C LEU A 185 4.19 -7.98 11.85
N ARG A 186 3.61 -6.77 11.84
CA ARG A 186 3.60 -5.86 12.97
C ARG A 186 2.19 -5.67 13.51
N PRO A 187 2.00 -5.67 14.85
CA PRO A 187 0.73 -5.27 15.44
C PRO A 187 0.47 -3.78 15.17
N VAL A 188 -0.81 -3.40 15.12
CA VAL A 188 -1.21 -2.01 14.83
C VAL A 188 -0.55 -0.99 15.77
N ARG A 189 -0.38 -1.31 17.05
CA ARG A 189 0.29 -0.43 18.03
C ARG A 189 1.71 -0.05 17.60
N THR A 190 2.45 -0.98 17.00
CA THR A 190 3.81 -0.74 16.49
C THR A 190 3.78 0.21 15.31
N LEU A 191 2.88 0.01 14.33
CA LEU A 191 2.73 0.92 13.19
C LEU A 191 2.37 2.34 13.64
N LEU A 192 1.46 2.47 14.61
CA LEU A 192 1.08 3.77 15.16
C LEU A 192 2.25 4.45 15.91
N ALA A 193 3.14 3.68 16.56
CA ALA A 193 4.32 4.22 17.21
C ALA A 193 5.32 4.79 16.19
N HIS A 194 5.61 4.06 15.12
CA HIS A 194 6.45 4.54 14.01
C HIS A 194 5.88 5.82 13.37
N ALA A 195 4.57 5.87 13.14
CA ALA A 195 3.93 7.07 12.57
C ALA A 195 4.08 8.30 13.50
N ARG A 196 3.91 8.12 14.80
CA ARG A 196 4.14 9.23 15.77
C ARG A 196 5.59 9.67 15.78
N ALA A 197 6.55 8.73 15.76
CA ALA A 197 7.97 9.02 15.69
C ALA A 197 8.35 9.76 14.39
N ALA A 198 7.67 9.49 13.29
CA ALA A 198 7.84 10.19 12.00
C ALA A 198 7.18 11.58 11.98
N GLY A 199 6.57 12.04 13.09
CA GLY A 199 6.05 13.40 13.24
C GLY A 199 4.64 13.61 12.65
N TYR A 200 3.84 12.56 12.53
CA TYR A 200 2.43 12.71 12.16
C TYR A 200 1.61 13.19 13.37
N GLU A 201 0.78 14.20 13.15
CA GLU A 201 -0.03 14.85 14.18
C GLU A 201 -1.35 14.11 14.41
N HIS A 202 -1.91 13.52 13.36
CA HIS A 202 -3.12 12.72 13.43
C HIS A 202 -2.80 11.25 13.18
N VAL A 203 -2.83 10.43 14.24
CA VAL A 203 -2.47 9.00 14.17
C VAL A 203 -3.55 8.17 14.85
N ARG A 204 -4.30 7.37 14.07
CA ARG A 204 -5.35 6.49 14.60
C ARG A 204 -5.40 5.14 13.89
N ASN A 205 -5.94 4.15 14.58
CA ASN A 205 -6.29 2.88 13.95
C ASN A 205 -7.49 3.09 13.00
N ALA A 206 -7.34 2.69 11.74
CA ALA A 206 -8.40 2.79 10.74
C ALA A 206 -9.48 1.69 10.88
N GLN A 207 -9.25 0.67 11.71
CA GLN A 207 -10.20 -0.41 12.03
C GLN A 207 -10.74 -1.14 10.78
N LEU A 208 -9.90 -1.36 9.78
CA LEU A 208 -10.29 -2.14 8.60
C LEU A 208 -10.62 -3.59 9.01
N ARG A 209 -11.67 -4.13 8.39
CA ARG A 209 -12.10 -5.51 8.66
C ARG A 209 -10.98 -6.51 8.35
N PRO A 210 -10.91 -7.65 9.10
CA PRO A 210 -9.94 -8.69 8.83
C PRO A 210 -10.13 -9.29 7.43
N PHE A 211 -9.10 -9.93 6.93
CA PHE A 211 -9.18 -10.75 5.72
C PHE A 211 -10.04 -11.99 6.00
N LEU A 212 -10.98 -12.33 5.10
CA LEU A 212 -12.05 -13.28 5.43
C LEU A 212 -11.65 -14.76 5.36
N LEU A 213 -10.67 -15.13 4.51
CA LEU A 213 -10.32 -16.54 4.31
C LEU A 213 -8.81 -16.71 4.00
N PRO A 214 -8.02 -17.24 4.93
CA PRO A 214 -8.30 -17.45 6.36
C PRO A 214 -8.48 -16.11 7.10
N PRO A 215 -9.08 -16.08 8.29
CA PRO A 215 -9.28 -14.83 9.03
C PRO A 215 -7.94 -14.31 9.54
N ILE A 216 -7.25 -13.53 8.73
CA ILE A 216 -5.98 -12.88 9.09
C ILE A 216 -6.31 -11.46 9.54
N PRO A 217 -5.94 -11.06 10.77
CA PRO A 217 -6.12 -9.69 11.23
C PRO A 217 -5.40 -8.68 10.33
N ARG A 218 -5.95 -7.46 10.25
CA ARG A 218 -5.29 -6.34 9.60
C ARG A 218 -4.86 -5.32 10.64
N ALA A 219 -3.59 -4.93 10.59
CA ALA A 219 -3.11 -3.70 11.18
C ALA A 219 -3.35 -2.58 10.17
N SER A 220 -4.10 -1.57 10.55
CA SER A 220 -4.39 -0.44 9.67
C SER A 220 -4.26 0.86 10.42
N MET A 221 -3.64 1.85 9.81
CA MET A 221 -3.52 3.19 10.37
C MET A 221 -3.98 4.23 9.37
N LEU A 222 -4.71 5.22 9.88
CA LEU A 222 -4.97 6.47 9.22
C LEU A 222 -4.10 7.53 9.89
N ILE A 223 -3.27 8.17 9.12
CA ILE A 223 -2.34 9.20 9.56
C ILE A 223 -2.55 10.46 8.73
N GLY A 224 -2.33 11.61 9.34
CA GLY A 224 -2.53 12.90 8.69
C GLY A 224 -1.39 13.86 9.00
N LYS A 225 -1.02 14.64 7.99
CA LYS A 225 -0.16 15.80 8.13
C LYS A 225 -1.03 17.00 8.50
N ALA A 226 -0.68 17.71 9.58
CA ALA A 226 -1.41 18.90 9.97
C ALA A 226 -1.36 19.98 8.88
N PRO A 227 -2.41 20.80 8.75
CA PRO A 227 -2.36 21.96 7.89
C PRO A 227 -1.24 22.91 8.29
N GLU A 228 -0.74 23.70 7.33
CA GLU A 228 0.26 24.71 7.60
C GLU A 228 -0.23 25.70 8.67
N GLY A 229 0.61 25.99 9.67
CA GLY A 229 0.24 26.89 10.78
C GLY A 229 -0.55 26.25 11.93
N TRP A 230 -0.89 24.95 11.84
CA TRP A 230 -1.52 24.24 12.94
C TRP A 230 -0.58 24.15 14.17
N ARG A 231 -1.13 24.42 15.37
CA ARG A 231 -0.42 24.24 16.65
C ARG A 231 -1.24 23.32 17.55
N PRO A 232 -0.62 22.32 18.19
CA PRO A 232 -1.32 21.50 19.17
C PRO A 232 -1.83 22.38 20.31
N SER A 233 -3.08 22.19 20.70
CA SER A 233 -3.71 22.83 21.86
C SER A 233 -3.24 22.19 23.16
#